data_d5f1a6a32dacaf463260b9d45b4fa376
#
_entry.id   d5f1a6a32dacaf463260b9d45b4fa376
#
_cell.length_a   1.000
_cell.length_b   1.000
_cell.length_c   1.000
_cell.angle_alpha   90.00
_cell.angle_beta   90.00
_cell.angle_gamma   90.00
#
_symmetry.space_group_name_H-M   'P 1'
#
loop_
_entity.id
_entity.type
_entity.pdbx_description
1 polymer ?
#
loop_
_entity_poly.entity_id
_entity_poly.type
_entity_poly.pdbx_seq_one_letter_code
_entity_poly.pdbx_strand_id
1 'polypeptide(L)'
;MGKKRGNQMKPLEDYSDIRGFCYSGGYRVPEEQLKRELGYAGSLRLNSTRIWLSEREYRKAPGDFIKKLCSFVETAWEAGISTMPILFNGNGLDPGDLEQGYEEYADRYVKDVVQALRGEPGLIMWDVMNEPSCNDYILEAEGEERKARWEKVNEFLRRSCDKVRRLDNVNAVTIGHTYMSDVEDTIGEVDVFSFHDYLPVRRQIEESYLAAEELSVRTGKPFLNSELCCLCRANPYDLALDICREHHTGWYLFELMITGYWSDVHGIFYPDGTVRDPSIPAAVLGFRRKRDEGMVFPNANKEGYAQRGVAMVQEALSEKTKVFRAGRKSLDEVLEAAEFCANLLEACELVPMYDPPTARIARIRKAGDEREARKLAYELALLLQEKCQLL
;
A
#
# COMPACT_ATOMS: atom_id res chain seq x y z
N MET A 1 11.85 -12.40 29.94
CA MET A 1 10.78 -13.39 29.73
C MET A 1 10.59 -13.54 28.24
N GLY A 2 11.06 -14.64 27.63
CA GLY A 2 11.00 -14.83 26.18
C GLY A 2 9.57 -14.98 25.69
N LYS A 3 9.12 -14.05 24.83
CA LYS A 3 7.89 -14.25 24.06
C LYS A 3 8.08 -15.50 23.17
N LYS A 4 7.20 -16.46 23.32
CA LYS A 4 7.13 -17.63 22.43
C LYS A 4 6.96 -17.10 20.99
N ARG A 5 7.94 -17.38 20.12
CA ARG A 5 7.82 -17.15 18.68
C ARG A 5 6.61 -17.96 18.20
N GLY A 6 5.63 -17.25 17.66
CA GLY A 6 4.53 -17.88 16.94
C GLY A 6 5.07 -18.72 15.78
N ASN A 7 4.29 -19.67 15.30
CA ASN A 7 4.63 -20.52 14.16
C ASN A 7 5.25 -19.68 13.04
N GLN A 8 6.42 -20.12 12.56
CA GLN A 8 7.04 -19.57 11.35
C GLN A 8 6.02 -19.67 10.22
N MET A 9 5.55 -18.51 9.76
CA MET A 9 4.64 -18.45 8.62
C MET A 9 5.44 -18.74 7.36
N LYS A 10 4.92 -19.62 6.52
CA LYS A 10 5.38 -19.77 5.13
C LYS A 10 5.04 -18.48 4.37
N PRO A 11 5.67 -18.22 3.20
CA PRO A 11 5.20 -17.17 2.29
C PRO A 11 3.68 -17.24 2.15
N LEU A 12 3.02 -16.07 2.13
CA LEU A 12 1.59 -16.02 1.97
C LEU A 12 1.20 -16.51 0.58
N GLU A 13 0.05 -17.17 0.47
CA GLU A 13 -0.51 -17.56 -0.83
C GLU A 13 -1.24 -16.38 -1.50
N ASP A 14 -1.62 -15.37 -0.71
CA ASP A 14 -2.34 -14.18 -1.13
C ASP A 14 -1.78 -12.93 -0.44
N TYR A 15 -1.56 -11.89 -1.21
CA TYR A 15 -1.06 -10.58 -0.77
C TYR A 15 -2.06 -9.45 -1.03
N SER A 16 -3.30 -9.75 -1.42
CA SER A 16 -4.34 -8.77 -1.78
C SER A 16 -4.76 -7.85 -0.64
N ASP A 17 -4.54 -8.26 0.61
CA ASP A 17 -4.84 -7.48 1.81
C ASP A 17 -3.78 -6.40 2.10
N ILE A 18 -2.67 -6.36 1.37
CA ILE A 18 -1.65 -5.32 1.55
C ILE A 18 -2.19 -3.98 1.07
N ARG A 19 -2.20 -3.02 2.00
CA ARG A 19 -2.42 -1.60 1.79
C ARG A 19 -1.17 -0.87 2.22
N GLY A 20 -0.21 -0.80 1.30
CA GLY A 20 1.13 -0.39 1.61
C GLY A 20 1.44 1.06 1.23
N PHE A 21 2.59 1.50 1.70
CA PHE A 21 3.19 2.76 1.33
C PHE A 21 4.71 2.65 1.25
N CYS A 22 5.30 3.37 0.32
CA CYS A 22 6.73 3.59 0.28
C CYS A 22 7.13 4.65 1.30
N TYR A 23 8.28 4.47 1.94
CA TYR A 23 8.77 5.36 2.96
C TYR A 23 10.26 5.63 2.82
N SER A 24 10.60 6.73 2.12
CA SER A 24 11.99 7.09 1.80
C SER A 24 12.84 7.41 3.03
N GLY A 25 12.22 7.89 4.11
CA GLY A 25 12.91 8.11 5.39
C GLY A 25 13.45 6.83 6.00
N GLY A 26 12.63 5.77 6.00
CA GLY A 26 12.99 4.44 6.46
C GLY A 26 13.66 4.45 7.85
N TYR A 27 14.68 3.63 8.01
CA TYR A 27 15.47 3.47 9.25
C TYR A 27 16.32 4.68 9.63
N ARG A 28 16.35 5.73 8.80
CA ARG A 28 17.14 6.96 9.02
C ARG A 28 16.42 7.95 9.92
N VAL A 29 15.12 7.83 10.03
CA VAL A 29 14.28 8.77 10.77
C VAL A 29 14.40 8.52 12.27
N PRO A 30 14.52 9.58 13.11
CA PRO A 30 14.49 9.44 14.57
C PRO A 30 13.21 8.76 15.05
N GLU A 31 13.29 7.95 16.10
CA GLU A 31 12.19 7.11 16.61
C GLU A 31 10.91 7.89 16.90
N GLU A 32 11.00 9.05 17.53
CA GLU A 32 9.83 9.89 17.84
C GLU A 32 9.14 10.43 16.57
N GLN A 33 9.91 10.77 15.56
CA GLN A 33 9.38 11.16 14.25
C GLN A 33 8.75 9.96 13.55
N LEU A 34 9.43 8.81 13.57
CA LEU A 34 8.92 7.57 13.00
C LEU A 34 7.56 7.20 13.59
N LYS A 35 7.43 7.17 14.91
CA LYS A 35 6.16 6.86 15.59
C LYS A 35 5.03 7.80 15.17
N ARG A 36 5.32 9.09 15.04
CA ARG A 36 4.35 10.09 14.57
C ARG A 36 3.92 9.83 13.13
N GLU A 37 4.88 9.60 12.22
CA GLU A 37 4.60 9.39 10.80
C GLU A 37 3.90 8.04 10.54
N LEU A 38 4.25 6.98 11.27
CA LEU A 38 3.48 5.72 11.26
C LEU A 38 2.05 5.91 11.79
N GLY A 39 1.83 6.84 12.73
CA GLY A 39 0.50 7.24 13.17
C GLY A 39 -0.33 7.83 12.03
N TYR A 40 0.28 8.60 11.11
CA TYR A 40 -0.40 9.09 9.91
C TYR A 40 -0.80 7.94 8.98
N ALA A 41 0.09 6.98 8.76
CA ALA A 41 -0.22 5.78 7.98
C ALA A 41 -1.37 4.98 8.61
N GLY A 42 -1.36 4.81 9.93
CA GLY A 42 -2.43 4.14 10.68
C GLY A 42 -3.79 4.83 10.53
N SER A 43 -3.84 6.16 10.43
CA SER A 43 -5.08 6.91 10.20
C SER A 43 -5.74 6.56 8.86
N LEU A 44 -4.95 6.13 7.88
CA LEU A 44 -5.41 5.66 6.57
C LEU A 44 -5.54 4.12 6.50
N ARG A 45 -5.37 3.41 7.64
CA ARG A 45 -5.41 1.94 7.71
C ARG A 45 -4.38 1.26 6.80
N LEU A 46 -3.26 1.92 6.56
CA LEU A 46 -2.14 1.33 5.87
C LEU A 46 -1.46 0.30 6.80
N ASN A 47 -1.09 -0.85 6.26
CA ASN A 47 -0.65 -2.01 7.04
C ASN A 47 0.72 -2.56 6.66
N SER A 48 1.38 -1.97 5.67
CA SER A 48 2.71 -2.41 5.23
C SER A 48 3.53 -1.23 4.71
N THR A 49 4.84 -1.27 4.92
CA THR A 49 5.76 -0.25 4.41
C THR A 49 6.88 -0.86 3.59
N ARG A 50 7.26 -0.21 2.50
CA ARG A 50 8.39 -0.54 1.63
C ARG A 50 9.48 0.50 1.81
N ILE A 51 10.71 0.08 2.15
CA ILE A 51 11.81 0.97 2.50
C ILE A 51 13.08 0.66 1.74
N TRP A 52 13.83 1.70 1.34
CA TRP A 52 15.12 1.58 0.66
C TRP A 52 16.26 1.43 1.65
N LEU A 53 16.98 0.34 1.57
CA LEU A 53 18.24 0.17 2.26
C LEU A 53 19.39 0.74 1.44
N SER A 54 20.50 1.07 2.10
CA SER A 54 21.70 1.57 1.43
C SER A 54 22.91 0.73 1.80
N GLU A 55 23.39 -0.03 0.85
CA GLU A 55 24.61 -0.80 1.00
C GLU A 55 25.81 0.12 1.31
N ARG A 56 25.86 1.31 0.70
CA ARG A 56 26.90 2.31 0.97
C ARG A 56 26.88 2.83 2.42
N GLU A 57 25.69 3.00 3.02
CA GLU A 57 25.57 3.34 4.44
C GLU A 57 25.97 2.17 5.33
N TYR A 58 25.56 0.96 4.98
CA TYR A 58 25.99 -0.24 5.68
C TYR A 58 27.51 -0.35 5.73
N ARG A 59 28.23 -0.18 4.61
CA ARG A 59 29.71 -0.23 4.57
C ARG A 59 30.37 0.75 5.51
N LYS A 60 29.80 1.93 5.70
CA LYS A 60 30.37 2.97 6.60
C LYS A 60 30.27 2.56 8.08
N ALA A 61 29.17 1.98 8.50
CA ALA A 61 28.92 1.63 9.89
C ALA A 61 27.96 0.41 10.00
N PRO A 62 28.42 -0.82 9.72
CA PRO A 62 27.55 -2.01 9.64
C PRO A 62 26.72 -2.23 10.91
N GLY A 63 27.34 -2.13 12.08
CA GLY A 63 26.64 -2.37 13.35
C GLY A 63 25.55 -1.34 13.66
N ASP A 64 25.81 -0.06 13.40
CA ASP A 64 24.83 1.01 13.61
C ASP A 64 23.68 0.91 12.60
N PHE A 65 24.00 0.60 11.35
CA PHE A 65 23.02 0.35 10.29
C PHE A 65 22.05 -0.77 10.68
N ILE A 66 22.55 -1.93 11.05
CA ILE A 66 21.74 -3.08 11.45
C ILE A 66 20.88 -2.74 12.67
N LYS A 67 21.45 -2.07 13.67
CA LYS A 67 20.69 -1.67 14.87
C LYS A 67 19.52 -0.75 14.51
N LYS A 68 19.73 0.26 13.67
CA LYS A 68 18.68 1.18 13.23
C LYS A 68 17.61 0.46 12.41
N LEU A 69 18.01 -0.46 11.54
CA LEU A 69 17.09 -1.24 10.72
C LEU A 69 16.21 -2.15 11.58
N CYS A 70 16.78 -2.87 12.53
CA CYS A 70 16.00 -3.71 13.46
C CYS A 70 15.02 -2.87 14.28
N SER A 71 15.48 -1.74 14.84
CA SER A 71 14.62 -0.83 15.58
C SER A 71 13.46 -0.27 14.74
N PHE A 72 13.71 0.03 13.46
CA PHE A 72 12.67 0.44 12.53
C PHE A 72 11.60 -0.64 12.35
N VAL A 73 12.02 -1.87 12.04
CA VAL A 73 11.09 -3.00 11.79
C VAL A 73 10.26 -3.29 13.04
N GLU A 74 10.87 -3.27 14.23
CA GLU A 74 10.18 -3.45 15.51
C GLU A 74 9.15 -2.35 15.75
N THR A 75 9.53 -1.07 15.59
CA THR A 75 8.64 0.09 15.77
C THR A 75 7.47 0.06 14.78
N ALA A 76 7.72 -0.28 13.51
CA ALA A 76 6.68 -0.42 12.51
C ALA A 76 5.69 -1.54 12.87
N TRP A 77 6.21 -2.69 13.29
CA TRP A 77 5.39 -3.82 13.72
C TRP A 77 4.54 -3.52 14.95
N GLU A 78 5.07 -2.80 15.92
CA GLU A 78 4.30 -2.33 17.08
C GLU A 78 3.15 -1.39 16.69
N ALA A 79 3.31 -0.65 15.59
CA ALA A 79 2.25 0.18 15.01
C ALA A 79 1.27 -0.61 14.10
N GLY A 80 1.42 -1.94 13.99
CA GLY A 80 0.59 -2.79 13.13
C GLY A 80 0.97 -2.74 11.65
N ILE A 81 2.20 -2.33 11.33
CA ILE A 81 2.70 -2.15 9.96
C ILE A 81 3.83 -3.13 9.71
N SER A 82 3.67 -3.99 8.72
CA SER A 82 4.74 -4.88 8.26
C SER A 82 5.77 -4.13 7.40
N THR A 83 6.95 -4.70 7.20
CA THR A 83 8.04 -4.07 6.45
C THR A 83 8.49 -4.95 5.29
N MET A 84 8.65 -4.36 4.12
CA MET A 84 9.31 -4.92 2.93
C MET A 84 10.59 -4.10 2.67
N PRO A 85 11.76 -4.58 3.11
CA PRO A 85 13.03 -3.90 2.84
C PRO A 85 13.51 -4.20 1.43
N ILE A 86 13.97 -3.16 0.73
CA ILE A 86 14.61 -3.23 -0.59
C ILE A 86 16.11 -3.30 -0.37
N LEU A 87 16.74 -4.36 -0.85
CA LEU A 87 18.19 -4.57 -0.64
C LEU A 87 19.04 -3.67 -1.54
N PHE A 88 18.69 -3.54 -2.82
CA PHE A 88 19.42 -2.77 -3.79
C PHE A 88 18.50 -1.80 -4.54
N ASN A 89 19.08 -0.74 -5.09
CA ASN A 89 18.34 0.21 -5.90
C ASN A 89 18.90 0.23 -7.33
N GLY A 90 18.06 -0.14 -8.30
CA GLY A 90 18.42 -0.06 -9.72
C GLY A 90 18.60 1.38 -10.17
N ASN A 91 17.79 2.31 -9.66
CA ASN A 91 17.99 3.73 -9.90
C ASN A 91 19.33 4.20 -9.33
N GLY A 92 20.27 4.59 -10.20
CA GLY A 92 21.62 4.96 -9.80
C GLY A 92 22.53 3.75 -9.53
N LEU A 93 22.22 2.59 -10.12
CA LEU A 93 23.12 1.45 -10.16
C LEU A 93 24.45 1.84 -10.79
N ASP A 94 25.54 1.58 -10.09
CA ASP A 94 26.90 1.76 -10.61
C ASP A 94 27.31 0.48 -11.39
N PRO A 95 27.55 0.56 -12.69
CA PRO A 95 27.99 -0.59 -13.48
C PRO A 95 29.25 -1.25 -12.93
N GLY A 96 30.14 -0.48 -12.31
CA GLY A 96 31.34 -0.98 -11.65
C GLY A 96 31.05 -1.99 -10.55
N ASP A 97 29.95 -1.83 -9.84
CA ASP A 97 29.52 -2.75 -8.78
C ASP A 97 29.17 -4.13 -9.37
N LEU A 98 28.62 -4.19 -10.60
CA LEU A 98 28.33 -5.44 -11.31
C LEU A 98 29.61 -6.10 -11.85
N GLU A 99 30.61 -5.30 -12.26
CA GLU A 99 31.88 -5.77 -12.82
C GLU A 99 32.85 -6.28 -11.74
N GLN A 100 32.78 -5.76 -10.52
CA GLN A 100 33.58 -6.21 -9.37
C GLN A 100 33.16 -7.62 -8.89
N GLY A 101 32.00 -8.08 -9.30
CA GLY A 101 31.44 -9.33 -8.88
C GLY A 101 30.59 -9.23 -7.61
N TYR A 102 29.71 -10.19 -7.46
CA TYR A 102 28.71 -10.22 -6.39
C TYR A 102 29.33 -10.26 -4.97
N GLU A 103 30.35 -11.08 -4.78
CA GLU A 103 30.97 -11.31 -3.46
C GLU A 103 31.59 -10.03 -2.90
N GLU A 104 32.22 -9.26 -3.75
CA GLU A 104 32.86 -8.01 -3.36
C GLU A 104 31.82 -6.91 -3.09
N TYR A 105 30.79 -6.81 -3.91
CA TYR A 105 29.77 -5.78 -3.81
C TYR A 105 28.71 -6.09 -2.74
N ALA A 106 28.18 -7.29 -2.71
CA ALA A 106 26.91 -7.58 -2.05
C ALA A 106 26.94 -8.66 -0.97
N ASP A 107 27.85 -9.65 -1.02
CA ASP A 107 27.73 -10.88 -0.23
C ASP A 107 27.60 -10.64 1.29
N ARG A 108 28.48 -9.86 1.85
CA ARG A 108 28.47 -9.56 3.30
C ARG A 108 27.26 -8.75 3.71
N TYR A 109 26.91 -7.74 2.92
CA TYR A 109 25.76 -6.87 3.18
C TYR A 109 24.45 -7.67 3.21
N VAL A 110 24.17 -8.44 2.17
CA VAL A 110 22.97 -9.27 2.11
C VAL A 110 22.93 -10.26 3.27
N LYS A 111 24.07 -10.89 3.57
CA LYS A 111 24.16 -11.84 4.68
C LYS A 111 23.79 -11.20 6.02
N ASP A 112 24.43 -10.08 6.36
CA ASP A 112 24.23 -9.44 7.66
C ASP A 112 22.81 -8.88 7.80
N VAL A 113 22.25 -8.27 6.74
CA VAL A 113 20.87 -7.74 6.74
C VAL A 113 19.86 -8.87 6.89
N VAL A 114 19.97 -9.92 6.07
CA VAL A 114 19.01 -11.03 6.10
C VAL A 114 19.10 -11.77 7.43
N GLN A 115 20.31 -12.02 7.94
CA GLN A 115 20.46 -12.68 9.23
C GLN A 115 19.90 -11.87 10.40
N ALA A 116 19.98 -10.54 10.32
CA ALA A 116 19.44 -9.66 11.36
C ALA A 116 17.91 -9.65 11.41
N LEU A 117 17.25 -9.69 10.25
CA LEU A 117 15.79 -9.56 10.17
C LEU A 117 15.04 -10.87 9.99
N ARG A 118 15.72 -11.97 9.60
CA ARG A 118 15.02 -13.25 9.44
C ARG A 118 14.36 -13.69 10.75
N GLY A 119 13.07 -13.97 10.68
CA GLY A 119 12.26 -14.35 11.83
C GLY A 119 11.72 -13.20 12.65
N GLU A 120 11.94 -11.94 12.23
CA GLU A 120 11.21 -10.80 12.75
C GLU A 120 9.74 -10.87 12.29
N PRO A 121 8.76 -10.76 13.21
CA PRO A 121 7.36 -10.90 12.85
C PRO A 121 6.86 -9.78 11.94
N GLY A 122 7.55 -8.64 11.96
CA GLY A 122 7.24 -7.50 11.12
C GLY A 122 7.78 -7.59 9.68
N LEU A 123 8.62 -8.57 9.36
CA LEU A 123 9.14 -8.75 8.00
C LEU A 123 8.12 -9.53 7.17
N ILE A 124 7.63 -8.94 6.07
CA ILE A 124 6.64 -9.58 5.20
C ILE A 124 7.27 -10.27 3.99
N MET A 125 8.25 -9.65 3.36
CA MET A 125 9.00 -10.19 2.22
C MET A 125 10.28 -9.39 1.98
N TRP A 126 11.16 -9.90 1.13
CA TRP A 126 12.38 -9.26 0.67
C TRP A 126 12.17 -8.73 -0.74
N ASP A 127 12.38 -7.44 -0.96
CA ASP A 127 12.52 -6.87 -2.30
C ASP A 127 14.00 -6.77 -2.63
N VAL A 128 14.44 -7.57 -3.61
CA VAL A 128 15.88 -7.68 -3.89
C VAL A 128 16.41 -6.43 -4.56
N MET A 129 15.67 -5.84 -5.50
CA MET A 129 16.08 -4.61 -6.16
C MET A 129 14.89 -3.81 -6.63
N ASN A 130 14.91 -2.51 -6.33
CA ASN A 130 14.01 -1.54 -6.91
C ASN A 130 14.42 -1.22 -8.34
N GLU A 131 13.50 -1.33 -9.28
CA GLU A 131 13.61 -0.87 -10.68
C GLU A 131 14.92 -1.22 -11.40
N PRO A 132 15.27 -2.49 -11.51
CA PRO A 132 16.56 -2.92 -12.08
C PRO A 132 16.81 -2.46 -13.52
N SER A 133 15.77 -2.17 -14.30
CA SER A 133 15.87 -1.68 -15.69
C SER A 133 15.92 -0.14 -15.81
N CYS A 134 15.66 0.61 -14.72
CA CYS A 134 15.54 2.06 -14.74
C CYS A 134 16.84 2.76 -14.30
N ASN A 135 17.89 2.66 -15.09
CA ASN A 135 19.17 3.32 -14.88
C ASN A 135 19.88 3.60 -16.22
N ASP A 136 20.84 4.50 -16.19
CA ASP A 136 21.57 4.93 -17.38
C ASP A 136 22.32 3.77 -18.07
N TYR A 137 22.83 2.81 -17.27
CA TYR A 137 23.51 1.63 -17.80
C TYR A 137 22.64 0.82 -18.76
N ILE A 138 21.34 0.71 -18.50
CA ILE A 138 20.38 0.02 -19.36
C ILE A 138 19.77 0.96 -20.40
N LEU A 139 19.41 2.19 -19.99
CA LEU A 139 18.65 3.12 -20.84
C LEU A 139 19.47 3.71 -21.99
N GLU A 140 20.80 3.88 -21.81
CA GLU A 140 21.70 4.39 -22.85
C GLU A 140 22.14 3.32 -23.86
N ALA A 141 21.85 2.04 -23.59
CA ALA A 141 22.22 0.94 -24.46
C ALA A 141 21.07 0.56 -25.41
N GLU A 142 21.40 0.14 -26.62
CA GLU A 142 20.44 -0.32 -27.60
C GLU A 142 20.80 -1.71 -28.18
N GLY A 143 19.82 -2.38 -28.77
CA GLY A 143 20.02 -3.63 -29.49
C GLY A 143 20.68 -4.73 -28.67
N GLU A 144 21.71 -5.36 -29.18
CA GLU A 144 22.41 -6.46 -28.52
C GLU A 144 23.21 -6.01 -27.28
N GLU A 145 23.67 -4.75 -27.26
CA GLU A 145 24.35 -4.20 -26.09
C GLU A 145 23.41 -4.09 -24.91
N ARG A 146 22.20 -3.58 -25.13
CA ARG A 146 21.17 -3.52 -24.08
C ARG A 146 20.83 -4.89 -23.53
N LYS A 147 20.70 -5.89 -24.39
CA LYS A 147 20.46 -7.28 -23.98
C LYS A 147 21.61 -7.82 -23.12
N ALA A 148 22.84 -7.59 -23.54
CA ALA A 148 24.02 -8.02 -22.78
C ALA A 148 24.13 -7.36 -21.39
N ARG A 149 23.82 -6.06 -21.31
CA ARG A 149 23.79 -5.32 -20.05
C ARG A 149 22.65 -5.81 -19.15
N TRP A 150 21.48 -6.03 -19.73
CA TRP A 150 20.33 -6.57 -19.00
C TRP A 150 20.60 -7.97 -18.44
N GLU A 151 21.27 -8.83 -19.21
CA GLU A 151 21.65 -10.16 -18.73
C GLU A 151 22.63 -10.11 -17.53
N LYS A 152 23.56 -9.16 -17.50
CA LYS A 152 24.43 -8.94 -16.34
C LYS A 152 23.61 -8.54 -15.10
N VAL A 153 22.64 -7.66 -15.26
CA VAL A 153 21.72 -7.28 -14.15
C VAL A 153 20.92 -8.49 -13.68
N ASN A 154 20.38 -9.28 -14.62
CA ASN A 154 19.62 -10.48 -14.28
C ASN A 154 20.48 -11.53 -13.58
N GLU A 155 21.75 -11.69 -13.95
CA GLU A 155 22.68 -12.58 -13.24
C GLU A 155 22.88 -12.12 -11.79
N PHE A 156 23.07 -10.83 -11.56
CA PHE A 156 23.17 -10.25 -10.23
C PHE A 156 21.88 -10.48 -9.41
N LEU A 157 20.71 -10.28 -10.02
CA LEU A 157 19.42 -10.54 -9.39
C LEU A 157 19.24 -12.00 -8.99
N ARG A 158 19.55 -12.94 -9.89
CA ARG A 158 19.50 -14.39 -9.60
C ARG A 158 20.36 -14.77 -8.40
N ARG A 159 21.63 -14.32 -8.39
CA ARG A 159 22.55 -14.58 -7.28
C ARG A 159 22.06 -13.98 -5.96
N SER A 160 21.49 -12.79 -6.01
CA SER A 160 20.96 -12.11 -4.83
C SER A 160 19.72 -12.83 -4.29
N CYS A 161 18.78 -13.22 -5.13
CA CYS A 161 17.61 -14.02 -4.75
C CYS A 161 18.02 -15.35 -4.12
N ASP A 162 18.92 -16.07 -4.74
CA ASP A 162 19.46 -17.33 -4.22
C ASP A 162 20.13 -17.15 -2.86
N LYS A 163 20.89 -16.08 -2.67
CA LYS A 163 21.54 -15.77 -1.39
C LYS A 163 20.51 -15.50 -0.31
N VAL A 164 19.50 -14.69 -0.60
CA VAL A 164 18.41 -14.40 0.35
C VAL A 164 17.72 -15.68 0.77
N ARG A 165 17.30 -16.54 -0.19
CA ARG A 165 16.61 -17.80 0.11
C ARG A 165 17.43 -18.78 0.93
N ARG A 166 18.75 -18.85 0.72
CA ARG A 166 19.63 -19.70 1.55
C ARG A 166 19.73 -19.22 2.99
N LEU A 167 19.57 -17.94 3.22
CA LEU A 167 19.67 -17.31 4.54
C LEU A 167 18.32 -17.22 5.24
N ASP A 168 17.25 -17.04 4.47
CA ASP A 168 15.87 -16.96 4.93
C ASP A 168 14.96 -17.74 3.96
N ASN A 169 14.52 -18.91 4.38
CA ASN A 169 13.64 -19.79 3.61
C ASN A 169 12.17 -19.68 4.03
N VAL A 170 11.82 -18.65 4.82
CA VAL A 170 10.48 -18.45 5.36
C VAL A 170 9.78 -17.28 4.68
N ASN A 171 10.48 -16.15 4.54
CA ASN A 171 9.91 -14.95 3.94
C ASN A 171 10.04 -14.99 2.42
N ALA A 172 9.01 -14.50 1.73
CA ALA A 172 8.99 -14.43 0.27
C ALA A 172 10.06 -13.48 -0.27
N VAL A 173 10.49 -13.77 -1.51
CA VAL A 173 11.41 -12.93 -2.27
C VAL A 173 10.66 -12.35 -3.46
N THR A 174 10.82 -11.04 -3.69
CA THR A 174 10.33 -10.30 -4.85
C THR A 174 11.42 -9.43 -5.47
N ILE A 175 11.15 -8.89 -6.64
CA ILE A 175 11.93 -7.84 -7.32
C ILE A 175 10.93 -6.79 -7.78
N GLY A 176 11.12 -5.53 -7.36
CA GLY A 176 10.25 -4.41 -7.73
C GLY A 176 10.55 -3.91 -9.14
N HIS A 177 9.99 -4.53 -10.17
CA HIS A 177 10.22 -4.17 -11.56
C HIS A 177 9.56 -2.85 -11.95
N THR A 178 10.22 -2.09 -12.83
CA THR A 178 9.69 -0.82 -13.35
C THR A 178 8.40 -1.02 -14.16
N TYR A 179 8.31 -2.13 -14.88
CA TYR A 179 7.17 -2.46 -15.74
C TYR A 179 6.80 -3.93 -15.61
N MET A 180 5.52 -4.24 -15.86
CA MET A 180 5.06 -5.62 -15.91
C MET A 180 5.80 -6.45 -16.98
N SER A 181 6.20 -5.83 -18.08
CA SER A 181 6.97 -6.49 -19.15
C SER A 181 8.34 -7.04 -18.72
N ASP A 182 8.93 -6.49 -17.67
CA ASP A 182 10.27 -6.87 -17.21
C ASP A 182 10.24 -8.09 -16.27
N VAL A 183 9.05 -8.42 -15.76
CA VAL A 183 8.87 -9.49 -14.75
C VAL A 183 9.24 -10.87 -15.29
N GLU A 184 8.94 -11.13 -16.55
CA GLU A 184 9.07 -12.47 -17.13
C GLU A 184 10.51 -13.00 -17.08
N ASP A 185 11.51 -12.13 -17.23
CA ASP A 185 12.93 -12.49 -17.23
C ASP A 185 13.43 -13.01 -15.86
N THR A 186 12.72 -12.67 -14.79
CA THR A 186 13.10 -13.04 -13.42
C THR A 186 12.05 -13.87 -12.70
N ILE A 187 10.96 -14.25 -13.37
CA ILE A 187 9.84 -14.96 -12.72
C ILE A 187 10.27 -16.26 -12.05
N GLY A 188 11.31 -16.93 -12.54
CA GLY A 188 11.89 -18.12 -11.93
C GLY A 188 12.50 -17.89 -10.55
N GLU A 189 12.92 -16.65 -10.31
CA GLU A 189 13.75 -16.27 -9.15
C GLU A 189 12.94 -15.69 -7.97
N VAL A 190 11.66 -15.44 -8.11
CA VAL A 190 10.83 -14.83 -7.09
C VAL A 190 9.74 -15.77 -6.59
N ASP A 191 9.26 -15.55 -5.38
CA ASP A 191 8.12 -16.28 -4.81
C ASP A 191 6.81 -15.52 -5.08
N VAL A 192 6.90 -14.22 -5.08
CA VAL A 192 5.86 -13.26 -5.45
C VAL A 192 6.47 -12.31 -6.47
N PHE A 193 5.81 -12.02 -7.56
CA PHE A 193 6.33 -11.01 -8.46
C PHE A 193 5.69 -9.65 -8.25
N SER A 194 6.44 -8.59 -8.49
CA SER A 194 5.94 -7.24 -8.33
C SER A 194 6.40 -6.32 -9.45
N PHE A 195 5.58 -5.31 -9.72
CA PHE A 195 5.85 -4.30 -10.72
C PHE A 195 5.36 -2.93 -10.25
N HIS A 196 5.80 -1.89 -10.93
CA HIS A 196 5.34 -0.52 -10.72
C HIS A 196 4.37 -0.11 -11.81
N ASP A 197 3.43 0.77 -11.47
CA ASP A 197 2.46 1.27 -12.42
C ASP A 197 2.19 2.76 -12.20
N TYR A 198 2.75 3.56 -13.07
CA TYR A 198 2.54 5.00 -13.12
C TYR A 198 1.85 5.45 -14.42
N LEU A 199 1.13 4.54 -15.06
CA LEU A 199 0.45 4.80 -16.34
C LEU A 199 -0.76 5.71 -16.11
N PRO A 200 -1.02 6.67 -17.03
CA PRO A 200 -2.05 7.68 -16.82
C PRO A 200 -3.45 7.27 -17.28
N VAL A 201 -3.57 6.21 -18.07
CA VAL A 201 -4.81 5.85 -18.74
C VAL A 201 -5.32 4.50 -18.22
N ARG A 202 -6.60 4.43 -17.82
CA ARG A 202 -7.23 3.21 -17.29
C ARG A 202 -6.89 1.97 -18.11
N ARG A 203 -7.08 2.04 -19.42
CA ARG A 203 -6.84 0.90 -20.31
C ARG A 203 -5.40 0.36 -20.22
N GLN A 204 -4.41 1.24 -20.15
CA GLN A 204 -3.00 0.84 -20.04
C GLN A 204 -2.71 0.18 -18.69
N ILE A 205 -3.31 0.72 -17.63
CA ILE A 205 -3.19 0.13 -16.28
C ILE A 205 -3.84 -1.26 -16.28
N GLU A 206 -5.07 -1.39 -16.77
CA GLU A 206 -5.78 -2.67 -16.85
C GLU A 206 -5.02 -3.71 -17.69
N GLU A 207 -4.41 -3.31 -18.81
CA GLU A 207 -3.57 -4.20 -19.64
C GLU A 207 -2.40 -4.78 -18.82
N SER A 208 -1.75 -3.99 -17.96
CA SER A 208 -0.68 -4.46 -17.08
C SER A 208 -1.19 -5.49 -16.04
N TYR A 209 -2.37 -5.25 -15.45
CA TYR A 209 -2.93 -6.17 -14.46
C TYR A 209 -3.47 -7.45 -15.08
N LEU A 210 -4.07 -7.39 -16.27
CA LEU A 210 -4.47 -8.58 -17.03
C LEU A 210 -3.26 -9.44 -17.40
N ALA A 211 -2.16 -8.82 -17.83
CA ALA A 211 -0.91 -9.54 -18.08
C ALA A 211 -0.34 -10.19 -16.79
N ALA A 212 -0.45 -9.49 -15.66
CA ALA A 212 -0.05 -10.03 -14.37
C ALA A 212 -0.92 -11.23 -13.94
N GLU A 213 -2.23 -11.15 -14.11
CA GLU A 213 -3.14 -12.29 -13.84
C GLU A 213 -2.82 -13.50 -14.72
N GLU A 214 -2.59 -13.28 -16.03
CA GLU A 214 -2.21 -14.35 -16.94
C GLU A 214 -0.88 -15.01 -16.50
N LEU A 215 0.12 -14.21 -16.14
CA LEU A 215 1.40 -14.71 -15.64
C LEU A 215 1.23 -15.46 -14.32
N SER A 216 0.39 -14.95 -13.41
CA SER A 216 0.06 -15.58 -12.13
C SER A 216 -0.58 -16.96 -12.33
N VAL A 217 -1.57 -17.06 -13.21
CA VAL A 217 -2.21 -18.35 -13.56
C VAL A 217 -1.21 -19.32 -14.15
N ARG A 218 -0.34 -18.86 -15.07
CA ARG A 218 0.67 -19.69 -15.74
C ARG A 218 1.73 -20.23 -14.79
N THR A 219 2.13 -19.43 -13.80
CA THR A 219 3.25 -19.76 -12.91
C THR A 219 2.83 -20.26 -11.53
N GLY A 220 1.58 -20.04 -11.15
CA GLY A 220 1.08 -20.32 -9.80
C GLY A 220 1.61 -19.35 -8.73
N LYS A 221 2.21 -18.22 -9.13
CA LYS A 221 2.80 -17.23 -8.21
C LYS A 221 1.86 -16.05 -8.01
N PRO A 222 1.66 -15.58 -6.76
CA PRO A 222 0.94 -14.36 -6.50
C PRO A 222 1.71 -13.12 -6.97
N PHE A 223 1.01 -12.00 -7.09
CA PHE A 223 1.62 -10.73 -7.47
C PHE A 223 1.10 -9.55 -6.65
N LEU A 224 1.83 -8.44 -6.69
CA LEU A 224 1.43 -7.17 -6.10
C LEU A 224 2.00 -5.99 -6.91
N ASN A 225 1.44 -4.80 -6.69
CA ASN A 225 2.01 -3.56 -7.22
C ASN A 225 2.83 -2.88 -6.13
N SER A 226 4.16 -2.83 -6.30
CA SER A 226 5.09 -2.31 -5.30
C SER A 226 5.34 -0.80 -5.36
N GLU A 227 4.86 -0.12 -6.40
CA GLU A 227 4.79 1.34 -6.50
C GLU A 227 3.70 1.80 -7.46
N LEU A 228 2.83 2.67 -7.00
CA LEU A 228 1.83 3.33 -7.83
C LEU A 228 1.48 4.73 -7.29
N CYS A 229 0.74 5.47 -8.10
CA CYS A 229 0.21 6.80 -7.82
C CYS A 229 1.26 7.91 -7.89
N CYS A 230 1.14 8.75 -8.92
CA CYS A 230 2.00 9.88 -9.14
C CYS A 230 1.22 11.07 -9.71
N LEU A 231 1.25 12.20 -9.02
CA LEU A 231 0.53 13.40 -9.45
C LEU A 231 1.06 13.95 -10.78
N CYS A 232 2.39 13.99 -10.98
CA CYS A 232 2.98 14.56 -12.19
C CYS A 232 2.81 13.68 -13.44
N ARG A 233 2.56 12.38 -13.28
CA ARG A 233 2.28 11.45 -14.39
C ARG A 233 0.78 11.28 -14.64
N ALA A 234 -0.05 12.07 -13.97
CA ALA A 234 -1.50 11.95 -14.00
C ALA A 234 -2.01 10.52 -13.72
N ASN A 235 -1.28 9.76 -12.90
CA ASN A 235 -1.70 8.45 -12.41
C ASN A 235 -2.60 8.68 -11.18
N PRO A 236 -3.94 8.67 -11.33
CA PRO A 236 -4.84 9.11 -10.29
C PRO A 236 -5.04 8.03 -9.24
N TYR A 237 -4.98 8.42 -7.97
CA TYR A 237 -5.09 7.51 -6.83
C TYR A 237 -6.41 6.72 -6.83
N ASP A 238 -7.53 7.38 -7.10
CA ASP A 238 -8.83 6.73 -7.11
C ASP A 238 -8.96 5.65 -8.20
N LEU A 239 -8.39 5.91 -9.36
CA LEU A 239 -8.40 4.98 -10.48
C LEU A 239 -7.46 3.79 -10.26
N ALA A 240 -6.21 4.07 -9.91
CA ALA A 240 -5.20 3.02 -9.70
C ALA A 240 -5.62 2.07 -8.57
N LEU A 241 -6.11 2.60 -7.45
CA LEU A 241 -6.59 1.79 -6.33
C LEU A 241 -7.90 1.04 -6.64
N ASP A 242 -8.74 1.57 -7.53
CA ASP A 242 -9.93 0.86 -7.98
C ASP A 242 -9.57 -0.37 -8.82
N ILE A 243 -8.59 -0.23 -9.72
CA ILE A 243 -8.05 -1.34 -10.50
C ILE A 243 -7.40 -2.38 -9.59
N CYS A 244 -6.57 -1.98 -8.62
CA CYS A 244 -6.01 -2.91 -7.64
C CYS A 244 -7.10 -3.74 -6.94
N ARG A 245 -8.22 -3.11 -6.56
CA ARG A 245 -9.35 -3.78 -5.94
C ARG A 245 -10.04 -4.76 -6.89
N GLU A 246 -10.25 -4.36 -8.15
CA GLU A 246 -10.90 -5.18 -9.17
C GLU A 246 -10.09 -6.45 -9.48
N HIS A 247 -8.76 -6.32 -9.48
CA HIS A 247 -7.82 -7.43 -9.72
C HIS A 247 -7.31 -8.10 -8.43
N HIS A 248 -7.94 -7.83 -7.28
CA HIS A 248 -7.55 -8.41 -5.98
C HIS A 248 -6.04 -8.32 -5.70
N THR A 249 -5.44 -7.16 -5.96
CA THR A 249 -4.00 -6.94 -5.89
C THR A 249 -3.63 -6.08 -4.69
N GLY A 250 -2.66 -6.54 -3.89
CA GLY A 250 -2.00 -5.71 -2.88
C GLY A 250 -1.12 -4.63 -3.53
N TRP A 251 -0.95 -3.51 -2.83
CA TRP A 251 -0.32 -2.33 -3.40
C TRP A 251 0.48 -1.52 -2.40
N TYR A 252 1.45 -0.72 -2.91
CA TYR A 252 2.21 0.27 -2.15
C TYR A 252 2.17 1.63 -2.84
N LEU A 253 1.66 2.65 -2.14
CA LEU A 253 1.65 4.03 -2.63
C LEU A 253 3.06 4.64 -2.56
N PHE A 254 3.48 5.35 -3.58
CA PHE A 254 4.68 6.18 -3.53
C PHE A 254 4.30 7.66 -3.33
N GLU A 255 4.49 8.24 -2.14
CA GLU A 255 4.99 7.72 -0.89
C GLU A 255 4.19 8.32 0.30
N LEU A 256 4.50 7.93 1.55
CA LEU A 256 3.77 8.44 2.71
C LEU A 256 4.01 9.93 2.95
N MET A 257 5.29 10.34 3.01
CA MET A 257 5.68 11.68 3.44
C MET A 257 6.10 12.57 2.27
N ILE A 258 5.73 13.84 2.35
CA ILE A 258 6.14 14.87 1.38
C ILE A 258 7.48 15.42 1.83
N THR A 259 8.56 14.73 1.48
CA THR A 259 9.92 15.11 1.85
C THR A 259 10.92 14.72 0.75
N GLY A 260 12.09 15.36 0.75
CA GLY A 260 13.19 14.99 -0.14
C GLY A 260 12.98 15.33 -1.61
N TYR A 261 13.65 14.59 -2.47
CA TYR A 261 13.74 14.87 -3.91
C TYR A 261 12.38 14.81 -4.63
N TRP A 262 11.50 13.90 -4.22
CA TRP A 262 10.20 13.69 -4.87
C TRP A 262 9.06 14.52 -4.26
N SER A 263 9.37 15.43 -3.33
CA SER A 263 8.37 16.21 -2.58
C SER A 263 7.40 17.02 -3.44
N ASP A 264 7.78 17.41 -4.65
CA ASP A 264 6.91 18.19 -5.53
C ASP A 264 5.79 17.35 -6.16
N VAL A 265 6.00 16.05 -6.34
CA VAL A 265 5.15 15.20 -7.17
C VAL A 265 4.60 13.96 -6.46
N HIS A 266 5.16 13.60 -5.31
CA HIS A 266 4.73 12.46 -4.51
C HIS A 266 4.48 12.82 -3.05
N GLY A 267 3.88 11.91 -2.33
CA GLY A 267 3.63 11.99 -0.89
C GLY A 267 2.20 12.39 -0.53
N ILE A 268 1.76 11.86 0.59
CA ILE A 268 0.41 12.07 1.13
C ILE A 268 0.41 13.17 2.19
N PHE A 269 1.34 13.07 3.14
CA PHE A 269 1.40 13.95 4.31
C PHE A 269 2.63 14.86 4.31
N TYR A 270 2.41 16.12 4.64
CA TYR A 270 3.48 17.01 5.09
C TYR A 270 4.01 16.59 6.47
N PRO A 271 5.23 17.00 6.86
CA PRO A 271 5.81 16.63 8.17
C PRO A 271 4.98 17.01 9.40
N ASP A 272 4.09 18.00 9.26
CA ASP A 272 3.16 18.42 10.32
C ASP A 272 1.86 17.59 10.38
N GLY A 273 1.70 16.61 9.47
CA GLY A 273 0.51 15.78 9.34
C GLY A 273 -0.59 16.34 8.45
N THR A 274 -0.38 17.52 7.87
CA THR A 274 -1.31 18.08 6.89
C THR A 274 -1.31 17.24 5.62
N VAL A 275 -2.49 16.94 5.10
CA VAL A 275 -2.67 16.20 3.85
C VAL A 275 -2.45 17.12 2.65
N ARG A 276 -1.69 16.67 1.64
CA ARG A 276 -1.46 17.41 0.39
C ARG A 276 -2.75 17.65 -0.39
N ASP A 277 -3.52 16.59 -0.61
CA ASP A 277 -4.75 16.58 -1.39
C ASP A 277 -5.75 15.65 -0.73
N PRO A 278 -6.91 16.14 -0.29
CA PRO A 278 -7.91 15.30 0.39
C PRO A 278 -8.48 14.18 -0.49
N SER A 279 -8.34 14.25 -1.81
CA SER A 279 -8.75 13.15 -2.69
C SER A 279 -7.88 11.91 -2.54
N ILE A 280 -6.62 12.06 -2.09
CA ILE A 280 -5.70 10.94 -1.87
C ILE A 280 -6.15 10.07 -0.69
N PRO A 281 -6.28 10.60 0.55
CA PRO A 281 -6.85 9.84 1.66
C PRO A 281 -8.24 9.29 1.34
N ALA A 282 -9.06 10.07 0.64
CA ALA A 282 -10.38 9.61 0.22
C ALA A 282 -10.28 8.33 -0.64
N ALA A 283 -9.40 8.32 -1.64
CA ALA A 283 -9.19 7.15 -2.49
C ALA A 283 -8.66 5.94 -1.71
N VAL A 284 -7.70 6.15 -0.81
CA VAL A 284 -7.13 5.11 0.07
C VAL A 284 -8.22 4.50 0.95
N LEU A 285 -9.12 5.32 1.48
CA LEU A 285 -10.24 4.88 2.32
C LEU A 285 -11.43 4.29 1.53
N GLY A 286 -11.33 4.20 0.19
CA GLY A 286 -12.32 3.55 -0.67
C GLY A 286 -13.25 4.48 -1.44
N PHE A 287 -13.03 5.81 -1.38
CA PHE A 287 -13.77 6.76 -2.22
C PHE A 287 -13.24 6.72 -3.65
N ARG A 288 -13.81 5.86 -4.45
CA ARG A 288 -13.39 5.65 -5.82
C ARG A 288 -14.46 6.13 -6.78
N ARG A 289 -14.06 6.87 -7.80
CA ARG A 289 -14.98 7.25 -8.84
C ARG A 289 -15.22 6.07 -9.75
N LYS A 290 -16.47 5.59 -9.82
CA LYS A 290 -16.87 4.74 -10.94
C LYS A 290 -16.78 5.58 -12.20
N ARG A 291 -15.77 5.29 -13.02
CA ARG A 291 -15.62 5.90 -14.33
C ARG A 291 -16.19 4.94 -15.36
N ASP A 292 -17.52 4.97 -15.55
CA ASP A 292 -18.09 4.35 -16.73
C ASP A 292 -17.60 5.10 -17.97
N GLU A 293 -17.17 4.38 -18.99
CA GLU A 293 -16.71 4.97 -20.26
C GLU A 293 -17.77 5.86 -20.93
N GLY A 294 -19.05 5.70 -20.57
CA GLY A 294 -20.16 6.55 -21.01
C GLY A 294 -20.39 7.83 -20.18
N MET A 295 -19.69 8.00 -19.05
CA MET A 295 -19.95 9.12 -18.15
C MET A 295 -19.09 10.35 -18.45
N VAL A 296 -19.37 11.00 -19.56
CA VAL A 296 -18.75 12.30 -19.92
C VAL A 296 -19.49 13.49 -19.28
N PHE A 297 -20.62 13.29 -18.59
CA PHE A 297 -21.48 14.36 -18.13
C PHE A 297 -21.65 14.42 -16.61
N PRO A 298 -21.54 15.65 -16.01
CA PRO A 298 -21.68 15.85 -14.56
C PRO A 298 -23.01 15.34 -13.97
N ASN A 299 -24.08 15.33 -14.75
CA ASN A 299 -25.42 14.92 -14.29
C ASN A 299 -25.61 13.39 -14.23
N ALA A 300 -24.78 12.60 -14.90
CA ALA A 300 -24.78 11.14 -14.79
C ALA A 300 -24.17 10.63 -13.48
N ASN A 301 -23.62 11.52 -12.66
CA ASN A 301 -22.84 11.19 -11.47
C ASN A 301 -23.66 11.06 -10.17
N LYS A 302 -24.98 11.34 -10.15
CA LYS A 302 -25.76 11.23 -8.90
C LYS A 302 -25.65 9.84 -8.29
N GLU A 303 -25.88 8.80 -9.10
CA GLU A 303 -25.77 7.40 -8.66
C GLU A 303 -24.34 7.00 -8.27
N GLY A 304 -23.34 7.42 -9.04
CA GLY A 304 -21.95 7.14 -8.75
C GLY A 304 -21.43 7.85 -7.48
N TYR A 305 -21.88 9.05 -7.18
CA TYR A 305 -21.61 9.74 -5.91
C TYR A 305 -22.31 9.06 -4.74
N ALA A 306 -23.54 8.63 -4.95
CA ALA A 306 -24.33 7.89 -3.99
C ALA A 306 -23.67 6.54 -3.66
N GLN A 307 -23.35 5.74 -4.67
CA GLN A 307 -22.71 4.44 -4.50
C GLN A 307 -21.36 4.52 -3.76
N ARG A 308 -20.59 5.59 -3.95
CA ARG A 308 -19.31 5.81 -3.26
C ARG A 308 -19.47 6.19 -1.80
N GLY A 309 -20.33 7.14 -1.55
CA GLY A 309 -20.68 7.50 -0.18
C GLY A 309 -21.23 6.31 0.58
N VAL A 310 -21.99 5.50 -0.12
CA VAL A 310 -22.60 4.27 0.35
C VAL A 310 -21.56 3.22 0.73
N ALA A 311 -20.62 2.89 -0.15
CA ALA A 311 -19.58 1.89 0.15
C ALA A 311 -18.74 2.30 1.36
N MET A 312 -18.36 3.57 1.41
CA MET A 312 -17.59 4.14 2.50
C MET A 312 -18.35 4.11 3.82
N VAL A 313 -19.63 4.39 3.77
CA VAL A 313 -20.50 4.39 4.94
C VAL A 313 -20.82 2.96 5.38
N GLN A 314 -21.01 2.03 4.46
CA GLN A 314 -21.15 0.62 4.81
C GLN A 314 -19.95 0.11 5.59
N GLU A 315 -18.72 0.43 5.17
CA GLU A 315 -17.51 0.04 5.89
C GLU A 315 -17.45 0.73 7.26
N ALA A 316 -17.64 2.04 7.31
CA ALA A 316 -17.57 2.81 8.54
C ALA A 316 -18.71 2.45 9.51
N LEU A 317 -19.95 2.30 9.03
CA LEU A 317 -21.09 1.91 9.85
C LEU A 317 -21.05 0.44 10.25
N SER A 318 -20.61 -0.47 9.39
CA SER A 318 -20.49 -1.88 9.72
C SER A 318 -19.48 -2.11 10.84
N GLU A 319 -18.33 -1.49 10.79
CA GLU A 319 -17.34 -1.53 11.87
C GLU A 319 -17.86 -0.82 13.12
N LYS A 320 -18.37 0.38 12.99
CA LYS A 320 -18.89 1.17 14.12
C LYS A 320 -20.14 0.52 14.73
N THR A 321 -21.01 -0.08 13.93
CA THR A 321 -22.19 -0.81 14.44
C THR A 321 -21.77 -2.07 15.20
N LYS A 322 -20.78 -2.81 14.73
CA LYS A 322 -20.23 -3.96 15.47
C LYS A 322 -19.63 -3.55 16.82
N VAL A 323 -18.89 -2.45 16.82
CA VAL A 323 -18.27 -1.91 18.04
C VAL A 323 -19.31 -1.28 18.97
N PHE A 324 -20.33 -0.64 18.44
CA PHE A 324 -21.44 -0.08 19.19
C PHE A 324 -22.26 -1.19 19.90
N ARG A 325 -22.55 -2.29 19.22
CA ARG A 325 -23.16 -3.49 19.85
C ARG A 325 -22.30 -4.00 21.02
N ALA A 326 -21.00 -3.92 20.92
CA ALA A 326 -20.08 -4.33 21.96
C ALA A 326 -19.94 -3.28 23.11
N GLY A 327 -20.64 -2.15 23.03
CA GLY A 327 -20.58 -1.07 24.05
C GLY A 327 -19.25 -0.30 24.07
N ARG A 328 -18.44 -0.39 23.01
CA ARG A 328 -17.08 0.15 22.98
C ARG A 328 -16.94 1.55 22.36
N LYS A 329 -17.99 2.07 21.70
CA LYS A 329 -17.98 3.39 21.06
C LYS A 329 -19.05 4.31 21.66
N SER A 330 -18.77 5.61 21.66
CA SER A 330 -19.72 6.61 22.10
C SER A 330 -20.88 6.77 21.13
N LEU A 331 -22.03 7.21 21.61
CA LEU A 331 -23.18 7.53 20.78
C LEU A 331 -22.82 8.58 19.72
N ASP A 332 -22.04 9.61 20.10
CA ASP A 332 -21.65 10.70 19.20
C ASP A 332 -20.82 10.19 18.03
N GLU A 333 -19.84 9.31 18.24
CA GLU A 333 -19.05 8.71 17.16
C GLU A 333 -19.91 7.92 16.14
N VAL A 334 -20.95 7.28 16.64
CA VAL A 334 -21.90 6.54 15.76
C VAL A 334 -22.77 7.54 14.98
N LEU A 335 -23.24 8.60 15.63
CA LEU A 335 -24.09 9.61 15.00
C LEU A 335 -23.31 10.45 13.97
N GLU A 336 -22.05 10.79 14.24
CA GLU A 336 -21.21 11.47 13.24
C GLU A 336 -21.06 10.67 11.95
N ALA A 337 -20.82 9.36 12.06
CA ALA A 337 -20.74 8.50 10.89
C ALA A 337 -22.08 8.38 10.16
N ALA A 338 -23.17 8.30 10.93
CA ALA A 338 -24.53 8.25 10.36
C ALA A 338 -24.93 9.57 9.69
N GLU A 339 -24.51 10.71 10.24
CA GLU A 339 -24.79 12.05 9.69
C GLU A 339 -24.14 12.25 8.33
N PHE A 340 -22.89 11.83 8.18
CA PHE A 340 -22.22 11.88 6.88
C PHE A 340 -23.00 11.10 5.82
N CYS A 341 -23.45 9.89 6.16
CA CYS A 341 -24.27 9.04 5.29
C CYS A 341 -25.61 9.68 4.95
N ALA A 342 -26.30 10.17 5.97
CA ALA A 342 -27.59 10.81 5.83
C ALA A 342 -27.52 12.01 4.86
N ASN A 343 -26.55 12.89 5.06
CA ASN A 343 -26.34 14.05 4.21
C ASN A 343 -26.11 13.66 2.74
N LEU A 344 -25.34 12.59 2.51
CA LEU A 344 -25.07 12.13 1.15
C LEU A 344 -26.32 11.53 0.48
N LEU A 345 -27.07 10.69 1.19
CA LEU A 345 -28.29 10.08 0.66
C LEU A 345 -29.38 11.14 0.38
N GLU A 346 -29.45 12.17 1.22
CA GLU A 346 -30.37 13.32 1.03
C GLU A 346 -29.93 14.17 -0.18
N ALA A 347 -28.67 14.49 -0.29
CA ALA A 347 -28.14 15.24 -1.44
C ALA A 347 -28.32 14.51 -2.78
N CYS A 348 -28.41 13.18 -2.74
CA CYS A 348 -28.68 12.34 -3.91
C CYS A 348 -30.16 12.01 -4.12
N GLU A 349 -31.05 12.57 -3.31
CA GLU A 349 -32.51 12.33 -3.37
C GLU A 349 -32.92 10.85 -3.23
N LEU A 350 -32.12 10.09 -2.48
CA LEU A 350 -32.30 8.63 -2.32
C LEU A 350 -33.14 8.24 -1.11
N VAL A 351 -33.51 9.23 -0.32
CA VAL A 351 -34.34 9.11 0.90
C VAL A 351 -35.50 10.08 0.84
N PRO A 352 -36.64 9.75 1.48
CA PRO A 352 -37.80 10.62 1.48
C PRO A 352 -37.54 11.96 2.18
N MET A 353 -37.84 13.08 1.54
CA MET A 353 -37.67 14.42 2.09
C MET A 353 -38.63 14.76 3.24
N TYR A 354 -39.70 14.01 3.43
CA TYR A 354 -40.66 14.23 4.53
C TYR A 354 -40.20 13.68 5.88
N ASP A 355 -39.25 12.74 5.91
CA ASP A 355 -38.62 12.23 7.13
C ASP A 355 -37.15 11.89 6.86
N PRO A 356 -36.31 12.90 6.61
CA PRO A 356 -34.94 12.69 6.23
C PRO A 356 -34.11 12.12 7.39
N PRO A 357 -33.14 11.26 7.11
CA PRO A 357 -32.25 10.67 8.12
C PRO A 357 -31.53 11.69 9.01
N THR A 358 -31.17 12.87 8.48
CA THR A 358 -30.57 13.97 9.27
C THR A 358 -31.54 14.48 10.35
N ALA A 359 -32.84 14.57 10.06
CA ALA A 359 -33.83 14.93 11.07
C ALA A 359 -33.99 13.84 12.16
N ARG A 360 -33.82 12.57 11.81
CA ARG A 360 -33.79 11.48 12.80
C ARG A 360 -32.56 11.57 13.69
N ILE A 361 -31.38 11.88 13.14
CA ILE A 361 -30.15 12.11 13.91
C ILE A 361 -30.35 13.27 14.91
N ALA A 362 -30.93 14.37 14.45
CA ALA A 362 -31.22 15.50 15.32
C ALA A 362 -32.17 15.16 16.47
N ARG A 363 -33.16 14.27 16.23
CA ARG A 363 -34.06 13.77 17.27
C ARG A 363 -33.34 12.85 18.25
N ILE A 364 -32.45 11.97 17.78
CA ILE A 364 -31.66 11.07 18.62
C ILE A 364 -30.75 11.86 19.56
N ARG A 365 -30.07 12.91 19.05
CA ARG A 365 -29.23 13.80 19.85
C ARG A 365 -29.99 14.55 20.95
N LYS A 366 -31.30 14.74 20.79
CA LYS A 366 -32.19 15.39 21.77
C LYS A 366 -32.90 14.42 22.73
N ALA A 367 -32.75 13.12 22.53
CA ALA A 367 -33.36 12.13 23.40
C ALA A 367 -32.80 12.21 24.82
N GLY A 368 -33.69 12.27 25.79
CA GLY A 368 -33.30 12.41 27.23
C GLY A 368 -32.81 11.10 27.88
N ASP A 369 -33.02 9.96 27.21
CA ASP A 369 -32.61 8.64 27.68
C ASP A 369 -31.52 8.07 26.73
N GLU A 370 -30.35 7.84 27.28
CA GLU A 370 -29.20 7.31 26.53
C GLU A 370 -29.47 5.91 25.95
N ARG A 371 -30.22 5.07 26.65
CA ARG A 371 -30.55 3.72 26.19
C ARG A 371 -31.48 3.77 24.98
N GLU A 372 -32.47 4.64 25.01
CA GLU A 372 -33.38 4.87 23.90
C GLU A 372 -32.65 5.51 22.70
N ALA A 373 -31.79 6.51 22.95
CA ALA A 373 -30.97 7.14 21.94
C ALA A 373 -30.06 6.12 21.21
N ARG A 374 -29.45 5.21 21.95
CA ARG A 374 -28.61 4.13 21.40
C ARG A 374 -29.42 3.16 20.55
N LYS A 375 -30.62 2.81 20.96
CA LYS A 375 -31.52 1.95 20.18
C LYS A 375 -31.92 2.60 18.86
N LEU A 376 -32.33 3.87 18.91
CA LEU A 376 -32.71 4.63 17.71
C LEU A 376 -31.54 4.84 16.75
N ALA A 377 -30.33 5.10 17.27
CA ALA A 377 -29.12 5.19 16.47
C ALA A 377 -28.79 3.87 15.76
N TYR A 378 -28.98 2.75 16.43
CA TYR A 378 -28.81 1.43 15.85
C TYR A 378 -29.82 1.15 14.74
N GLU A 379 -31.11 1.46 14.95
CA GLU A 379 -32.17 1.30 13.96
C GLU A 379 -31.91 2.18 12.73
N LEU A 380 -31.45 3.42 12.96
CA LEU A 380 -31.03 4.32 11.88
C LEU A 380 -29.84 3.75 11.08
N ALA A 381 -28.83 3.24 11.77
CA ALA A 381 -27.67 2.64 11.11
C ALA A 381 -28.04 1.45 10.22
N LEU A 382 -28.99 0.62 10.68
CA LEU A 382 -29.51 -0.50 9.86
C LEU A 382 -30.28 0.00 8.64
N LEU A 383 -31.13 1.04 8.80
CA LEU A 383 -31.86 1.65 7.69
C LEU A 383 -30.91 2.23 6.64
N LEU A 384 -29.87 2.95 7.09
CA LEU A 384 -28.86 3.50 6.19
C LEU A 384 -28.10 2.40 5.44
N GLN A 385 -27.74 1.30 6.12
CA GLN A 385 -27.13 0.14 5.47
C GLN A 385 -28.05 -0.49 4.41
N GLU A 386 -29.34 -0.66 4.73
CA GLU A 386 -30.32 -1.21 3.78
C GLU A 386 -30.46 -0.33 2.54
N LYS A 387 -30.60 0.99 2.72
CA LYS A 387 -30.68 1.94 1.59
C LYS A 387 -29.43 1.94 0.73
N CYS A 388 -28.30 1.74 1.37
CA CYS A 388 -27.03 1.60 0.71
C CYS A 388 -26.87 0.31 -0.13
N GLN A 389 -27.57 -0.77 0.22
CA GLN A 389 -27.52 -2.04 -0.53
C GLN A 389 -28.43 -2.04 -1.75
N LEU A 390 -29.39 -1.11 -1.82
CA LEU A 390 -30.34 -1.01 -2.94
C LEU A 390 -29.82 -0.15 -4.11
N LEU A 391 -28.60 0.38 -4.01
CA LEU A 391 -27.89 1.17 -5.00
C LEU A 391 -26.83 0.36 -5.71
#